data_77aef3b0b27f5b73b767cb8901aceb80
#
_entry.id   77aef3b0b27f5b73b767cb8901aceb80
#
_cell.length_a   1.000
_cell.length_b   1.000
_cell.length_c   1.000
_cell.angle_alpha   90.00
_cell.angle_beta   90.00
_cell.angle_gamma   90.00
#
_symmetry.space_group_name_H-M   'P 1'
#
loop_
_entity.id
_entity.type
_entity.pdbx_description
1 polymer ?
#
loop_
_entity_poly.entity_id
_entity_poly.type
_entity_poly.pdbx_seq_one_letter_code
_entity_poly.pdbx_strand_id
1 'polypeptide(L)'
;MEKLAGNKDQAGMAASEGTFQHHVAALCLENKRAAESYIGYQEKVDGIDFTFDEEHARTVQVYLDTVWGHVGDTGELFIEQGLDISSITGEPDAIGTADAIVVRHGELIVIDLKTGRNNVEAFGNHQLIIYALAALKAYNEGKLVGAIHIDNTAADLF
;
A
#
# COMPACT_ATOMS: atom_id res chain seq x y z
N MET A 1 25.89 16.30 -19.29
CA MET A 1 25.31 16.86 -18.05
C MET A 1 23.78 16.96 -18.10
N GLU A 2 23.20 17.35 -19.24
CA GLU A 2 21.74 17.43 -19.38
C GLU A 2 21.04 16.08 -19.20
N LYS A 3 21.66 14.98 -19.63
CA LYS A 3 21.09 13.65 -19.50
C LYS A 3 21.00 13.17 -18.04
N LEU A 4 21.90 13.59 -17.18
CA LEU A 4 21.89 13.24 -15.76
C LEU A 4 20.84 14.03 -14.99
N ALA A 5 20.63 15.30 -15.33
CA ALA A 5 19.58 16.11 -14.72
C ALA A 5 18.18 15.63 -15.13
N GLY A 6 17.99 15.27 -16.43
CA GLY A 6 16.74 14.73 -16.91
C GLY A 6 16.36 13.39 -16.27
N ASN A 7 17.34 12.51 -16.03
CA ASN A 7 17.08 11.23 -15.38
C ASN A 7 16.72 11.39 -13.90
N LYS A 8 17.31 12.36 -13.20
CA LYS A 8 16.94 12.66 -11.81
C LYS A 8 15.53 13.23 -11.71
N ASP A 9 15.16 14.12 -12.64
CA ASP A 9 13.83 14.71 -12.67
C ASP A 9 12.76 13.66 -12.99
N GLN A 10 13.05 12.74 -13.92
CA GLN A 10 12.15 11.64 -14.26
C GLN A 10 12.01 10.65 -13.10
N ALA A 11 13.09 10.32 -12.43
CA ALA A 11 13.07 9.42 -11.28
C ALA A 11 12.29 10.05 -10.11
N GLY A 12 12.50 11.36 -9.87
CA GLY A 12 11.77 12.10 -8.84
C GLY A 12 10.29 12.21 -9.15
N MET A 13 9.93 12.46 -10.42
CA MET A 13 8.54 12.52 -10.86
C MET A 13 7.86 11.15 -10.72
N ALA A 14 8.53 10.07 -11.13
CA ALA A 14 7.99 8.72 -10.99
C ALA A 14 7.78 8.34 -9.52
N ALA A 15 8.69 8.73 -8.64
CA ALA A 15 8.55 8.50 -7.20
C ALA A 15 7.36 9.27 -6.62
N SER A 16 7.20 10.54 -7.02
CA SER A 16 6.08 11.37 -6.57
C SER A 16 4.74 10.86 -7.10
N GLU A 17 4.72 10.40 -8.34
CA GLU A 17 3.52 9.78 -8.93
C GLU A 17 3.17 8.48 -8.21
N GLY A 18 4.17 7.68 -7.86
CA GLY A 18 3.96 6.48 -7.04
C GLY A 18 3.35 6.82 -5.69
N THR A 19 3.88 7.84 -5.02
CA THR A 19 3.34 8.34 -3.75
C THR A 19 1.88 8.76 -3.90
N PHE A 20 1.56 9.49 -4.97
CA PHE A 20 0.21 9.90 -5.29
C PHE A 20 -0.73 8.69 -5.43
N GLN A 21 -0.31 7.67 -6.17
CA GLN A 21 -1.11 6.45 -6.36
C GLN A 21 -1.31 5.70 -5.04
N HIS A 22 -0.29 5.65 -4.18
CA HIS A 22 -0.42 5.05 -2.85
C HIS A 22 -1.44 5.79 -1.99
N HIS A 23 -1.45 7.12 -2.03
CA HIS A 23 -2.44 7.94 -1.31
C HIS A 23 -3.85 7.63 -1.76
N VAL A 24 -4.08 7.56 -3.08
CA VAL A 24 -5.42 7.25 -3.61
C VAL A 24 -5.83 5.82 -3.27
N ALA A 25 -4.89 4.87 -3.34
CA ALA A 25 -5.16 3.48 -2.97
C ALA A 25 -5.60 3.37 -1.50
N ALA A 26 -4.94 4.09 -0.60
CA ALA A 26 -5.32 4.13 0.81
C ALA A 26 -6.73 4.71 0.99
N LEU A 27 -7.05 5.80 0.29
CA LEU A 27 -8.39 6.39 0.32
C LEU A 27 -9.46 5.41 -0.15
N CYS A 28 -9.15 4.66 -1.22
CA CYS A 28 -10.07 3.63 -1.73
C CYS A 28 -10.34 2.56 -0.68
N LEU A 29 -9.30 2.07 -0.02
CA LEU A 29 -9.45 1.04 1.02
C LEU A 29 -10.22 1.57 2.23
N GLU A 30 -9.87 2.77 2.70
CA GLU A 30 -10.51 3.40 3.86
C GLU A 30 -12.00 3.66 3.62
N ASN A 31 -12.35 4.11 2.41
CA ASN A 31 -13.72 4.49 2.07
C ASN A 31 -14.48 3.37 1.35
N LYS A 32 -13.84 2.21 1.15
CA LYS A 32 -14.43 1.04 0.47
C LYS A 32 -14.97 1.42 -0.91
N ARG A 33 -14.14 2.09 -1.69
CA ARG A 33 -14.49 2.55 -3.04
C ARG A 33 -13.62 1.89 -4.10
N ALA A 34 -14.19 1.75 -5.30
CA ALA A 34 -13.43 1.33 -6.46
C ALA A 34 -12.51 2.46 -6.93
N ALA A 35 -11.39 2.10 -7.57
CA ALA A 35 -10.42 3.07 -8.06
C ALA A 35 -11.04 4.04 -9.08
N GLU A 36 -11.93 3.57 -9.93
CA GLU A 36 -12.58 4.40 -10.95
C GLU A 36 -13.35 5.59 -10.34
N SER A 37 -13.84 5.45 -9.11
CA SER A 37 -14.56 6.54 -8.44
C SER A 37 -13.68 7.73 -8.12
N TYR A 38 -12.37 7.56 -8.18
CA TYR A 38 -11.40 8.63 -7.93
C TYR A 38 -10.84 9.26 -9.21
N ILE A 39 -11.26 8.80 -10.39
CA ILE A 39 -10.80 9.42 -11.65
C ILE A 39 -11.18 10.91 -11.63
N GLY A 40 -10.20 11.77 -11.89
CA GLY A 40 -10.34 13.21 -11.80
C GLY A 40 -9.88 13.82 -10.47
N TYR A 41 -9.62 12.99 -9.47
CA TYR A 41 -9.10 13.45 -8.19
C TYR A 41 -7.71 14.06 -8.39
N GLN A 42 -7.48 15.21 -7.75
CA GLN A 42 -6.23 15.94 -7.88
C GLN A 42 -5.54 16.11 -6.53
N GLU A 43 -4.23 15.98 -6.54
CA GLU A 43 -3.41 16.16 -5.35
C GLU A 43 -2.04 16.68 -5.77
N LYS A 44 -1.46 17.53 -4.92
CA LYS A 44 -0.10 18.00 -5.09
C LYS A 44 0.82 17.15 -4.22
N VAL A 45 1.82 16.53 -4.85
CA VAL A 45 2.82 15.72 -4.18
C VAL A 45 4.21 16.23 -4.58
N ASP A 46 5.03 16.56 -3.61
CA ASP A 46 6.37 17.11 -3.82
C ASP A 46 6.37 18.33 -4.77
N GLY A 47 5.35 19.17 -4.66
CA GLY A 47 5.19 20.35 -5.50
C GLY A 47 4.65 20.09 -6.90
N ILE A 48 4.31 18.86 -7.23
CA ILE A 48 3.80 18.45 -8.54
C ILE A 48 2.31 18.18 -8.44
N ASP A 49 1.54 18.73 -9.38
CA ASP A 49 0.10 18.48 -9.44
C ASP A 49 -0.19 17.21 -10.23
N PHE A 50 -0.87 16.27 -9.61
CA PHE A 50 -1.27 15.01 -10.23
C PHE A 50 -2.79 14.93 -10.34
N THR A 51 -3.26 14.33 -11.41
CA THR A 51 -4.68 14.00 -11.61
C THR A 51 -4.78 12.48 -11.78
N PHE A 52 -5.67 11.87 -11.01
CA PHE A 52 -5.89 10.43 -11.07
C PHE A 52 -6.64 10.09 -12.37
N ASP A 53 -6.02 9.28 -13.22
CA ASP A 53 -6.56 8.96 -14.55
C ASP A 53 -6.93 7.47 -14.65
N GLU A 54 -7.37 7.05 -15.83
CA GLU A 54 -7.79 5.68 -16.08
C GLU A 54 -6.66 4.66 -15.91
N GLU A 55 -5.44 5.05 -16.32
CA GLU A 55 -4.27 4.17 -16.16
C GLU A 55 -3.94 3.97 -14.68
N HIS A 56 -3.95 5.04 -13.91
CA HIS A 56 -3.82 4.98 -12.46
C HIS A 56 -4.90 4.07 -11.85
N ALA A 57 -6.13 4.23 -12.30
CA ALA A 57 -7.25 3.45 -11.79
C ALA A 57 -7.08 1.95 -12.06
N ARG A 58 -6.59 1.57 -13.23
CA ARG A 58 -6.32 0.16 -13.53
C ARG A 58 -5.26 -0.43 -12.61
N THR A 59 -4.17 0.30 -12.40
CA THR A 59 -3.08 -0.13 -11.52
C THR A 59 -3.57 -0.29 -10.08
N VAL A 60 -4.25 0.71 -9.57
CA VAL A 60 -4.77 0.70 -8.20
C VAL A 60 -5.84 -0.38 -8.02
N GLN A 61 -6.72 -0.56 -9.01
CA GLN A 61 -7.81 -1.54 -8.87
C GLN A 61 -7.30 -2.97 -8.72
N VAL A 62 -6.24 -3.34 -9.42
CA VAL A 62 -5.62 -4.67 -9.27
C VAL A 62 -5.16 -4.87 -7.82
N TYR A 63 -4.54 -3.85 -7.23
CA TYR A 63 -4.13 -3.87 -5.83
C TYR A 63 -5.34 -3.98 -4.89
N LEU A 64 -6.39 -3.19 -5.12
CA LEU A 64 -7.61 -3.24 -4.29
C LEU A 64 -8.25 -4.63 -4.34
N ASP A 65 -8.36 -5.21 -5.53
CA ASP A 65 -8.95 -6.54 -5.69
C ASP A 65 -8.13 -7.60 -4.95
N THR A 66 -6.81 -7.48 -4.98
CA THR A 66 -5.91 -8.38 -4.25
C THR A 66 -6.13 -8.25 -2.74
N VAL A 67 -6.15 -7.03 -2.23
CA VAL A 67 -6.35 -6.77 -0.80
C VAL A 67 -7.70 -7.31 -0.33
N TRP A 68 -8.78 -6.92 -1.01
CA TRP A 68 -10.12 -7.36 -0.61
C TRP A 68 -10.31 -8.87 -0.77
N GLY A 69 -9.66 -9.48 -1.77
CA GLY A 69 -9.67 -10.92 -1.92
C GLY A 69 -9.05 -11.65 -0.74
N HIS A 70 -7.98 -11.11 -0.17
CA HIS A 70 -7.36 -11.69 1.02
C HIS A 70 -8.15 -11.39 2.29
N VAL A 71 -8.73 -10.20 2.42
CA VAL A 71 -9.56 -9.84 3.58
C VAL A 71 -10.78 -10.78 3.67
N GLY A 72 -11.43 -11.04 2.54
CA GLY A 72 -12.62 -11.90 2.52
C GLY A 72 -13.71 -11.40 3.48
N ASP A 73 -14.43 -12.33 4.07
CA ASP A 73 -15.56 -11.99 4.95
C ASP A 73 -15.15 -11.78 6.41
N THR A 74 -13.97 -12.28 6.80
CA THR A 74 -13.58 -12.36 8.21
C THR A 74 -12.23 -11.73 8.51
N GLY A 75 -11.54 -11.21 7.51
CA GLY A 75 -10.21 -10.65 7.70
C GLY A 75 -10.23 -9.26 8.33
N GLU A 76 -9.11 -8.93 8.96
CA GLU A 76 -8.83 -7.58 9.44
C GLU A 76 -7.83 -6.93 8.49
N LEU A 77 -8.07 -5.68 8.14
CA LEU A 77 -7.20 -4.90 7.26
C LEU A 77 -6.59 -3.73 8.03
N PHE A 78 -5.27 -3.62 7.94
CA PHE A 78 -4.52 -2.48 8.48
C PHE A 78 -3.84 -1.76 7.31
N ILE A 79 -4.05 -0.47 7.19
CA ILE A 79 -3.59 0.34 6.06
C ILE A 79 -2.46 1.26 6.50
N GLU A 80 -1.41 1.36 5.68
CA GLU A 80 -0.27 2.27 5.89
C GLU A 80 0.30 2.21 7.29
N GLN A 81 0.66 1.01 7.73
CA GLN A 81 1.20 0.81 9.07
C GLN A 81 2.70 1.07 9.11
N GLY A 82 3.12 1.96 10.01
CA GLY A 82 4.52 2.12 10.36
C GLY A 82 4.97 0.92 11.20
N LEU A 83 6.06 0.28 10.79
CA LEU A 83 6.59 -0.91 11.43
C LEU A 83 8.00 -0.65 11.93
N ASP A 84 8.26 -0.99 13.19
CA ASP A 84 9.62 -0.99 13.72
C ASP A 84 10.36 -2.20 13.14
N ILE A 85 11.33 -1.94 12.28
CA ILE A 85 12.15 -2.96 11.65
C ILE A 85 13.57 -3.02 12.22
N SER A 86 13.85 -2.24 13.25
CA SER A 86 15.18 -2.11 13.84
C SER A 86 15.74 -3.44 14.36
N SER A 87 14.90 -4.27 14.97
CA SER A 87 15.32 -5.57 15.52
C SER A 87 15.68 -6.57 14.42
N ILE A 88 15.19 -6.38 13.21
CA ILE A 88 15.44 -7.29 12.08
C ILE A 88 16.64 -6.80 11.26
N THR A 89 16.71 -5.48 11.01
CA THR A 89 17.76 -4.88 10.18
C THR A 89 19.04 -4.56 10.96
N GLY A 90 18.94 -4.44 12.28
CA GLY A 90 20.06 -4.01 13.13
C GLY A 90 20.31 -2.50 13.12
N GLU A 91 19.52 -1.74 12.38
CA GLU A 91 19.64 -0.28 12.33
C GLU A 91 18.73 0.34 13.41
N PRO A 92 19.32 1.14 14.35
CA PRO A 92 18.51 1.78 15.38
C PRO A 92 17.45 2.70 14.77
N ASP A 93 16.26 2.68 15.34
CA ASP A 93 15.13 3.53 14.94
C ASP A 93 14.68 3.36 13.48
N ALA A 94 15.02 2.24 12.83
CA ALA A 94 14.57 1.96 11.47
C ALA A 94 13.08 1.66 11.47
N ILE A 95 12.34 2.39 10.64
CA ILE A 95 10.90 2.24 10.45
C ILE A 95 10.62 1.98 8.98
N GLY A 96 9.78 0.99 8.69
CA GLY A 96 9.22 0.77 7.36
C GLY A 96 7.71 1.01 7.39
N THR A 97 7.13 1.30 6.23
CA THR A 97 5.68 1.46 6.10
C THR A 97 5.14 0.36 5.19
N ALA A 98 4.20 -0.43 5.70
CA ALA A 98 3.50 -1.44 4.92
C ALA A 98 2.21 -0.84 4.37
N ASP A 99 1.98 -0.99 3.06
CA ASP A 99 0.79 -0.43 2.41
C ASP A 99 -0.49 -1.08 2.93
N ALA A 100 -0.53 -2.40 3.03
CA ALA A 100 -1.66 -3.13 3.60
C ALA A 100 -1.18 -4.38 4.31
N ILE A 101 -1.79 -4.66 5.46
CA ILE A 101 -1.59 -5.89 6.23
C ILE A 101 -2.96 -6.51 6.44
N VAL A 102 -3.10 -7.76 6.03
CA VAL A 102 -4.34 -8.53 6.24
C VAL A 102 -4.08 -9.64 7.24
N VAL A 103 -4.95 -9.74 8.23
CA VAL A 103 -4.90 -10.84 9.21
C VAL A 103 -6.20 -11.63 9.10
N ARG A 104 -6.08 -12.91 8.79
CA ARG A 104 -7.24 -13.80 8.57
C ARG A 104 -6.85 -15.25 8.85
N HIS A 105 -7.67 -15.95 9.61
CA HIS A 105 -7.52 -17.39 9.87
C HIS A 105 -6.10 -17.81 10.33
N GLY A 106 -5.47 -17.01 11.19
CA GLY A 106 -4.12 -17.30 11.67
C GLY A 106 -3.01 -16.99 10.68
N GLU A 107 -3.34 -16.36 9.55
CA GLU A 107 -2.36 -15.91 8.56
C GLU A 107 -2.24 -14.39 8.59
N LEU A 108 -1.02 -13.91 8.41
CA LEU A 108 -0.74 -12.49 8.24
C LEU A 108 -0.13 -12.30 6.86
N ILE A 109 -0.72 -11.42 6.07
CA ILE A 109 -0.33 -11.18 4.68
C ILE A 109 0.02 -9.70 4.53
N VAL A 110 1.21 -9.40 4.01
CA VAL A 110 1.61 -8.04 3.68
C VAL A 110 1.49 -7.87 2.17
N ILE A 111 0.76 -6.84 1.76
CA ILE A 111 0.50 -6.54 0.35
C ILE A 111 1.04 -5.15 0.06
N ASP A 112 1.80 -5.04 -1.01
CA ASP A 112 2.48 -3.81 -1.39
C ASP A 112 2.04 -3.40 -2.80
N LEU A 113 1.71 -2.12 -2.96
CA LEU A 113 1.34 -1.57 -4.26
C LEU A 113 2.59 -1.23 -5.05
N LYS A 114 2.73 -1.84 -6.22
CA LYS A 114 3.81 -1.57 -7.16
C LYS A 114 3.27 -0.75 -8.33
N THR A 115 3.83 0.44 -8.51
CA THR A 115 3.37 1.42 -9.51
C THR A 115 4.33 1.60 -10.68
N GLY A 116 5.54 1.06 -10.59
CA GLY A 116 6.55 1.21 -11.61
C GLY A 116 6.50 0.14 -12.70
N ARG A 117 7.14 0.43 -13.84
CA ARG A 117 7.27 -0.53 -14.95
C ARG A 117 8.22 -1.67 -14.63
N ASN A 118 9.08 -1.50 -13.64
CA ASN A 118 9.97 -2.55 -13.18
C ASN A 118 9.23 -3.35 -12.12
N ASN A 119 8.54 -4.39 -12.54
CA ASN A 119 8.00 -5.37 -11.62
C ASN A 119 9.18 -6.06 -10.95
N VAL A 120 9.50 -5.61 -9.75
CA VAL A 120 10.40 -6.35 -8.89
C VAL A 120 9.68 -7.66 -8.60
N GLU A 121 10.28 -8.76 -8.99
CA GLU A 121 9.71 -10.07 -8.71
C GLU A 121 9.38 -10.15 -7.22
N ALA A 122 8.15 -10.52 -6.91
CA ALA A 122 7.71 -10.74 -5.53
C ALA A 122 8.54 -11.84 -4.86
N PHE A 123 9.23 -12.64 -5.66
CA PHE A 123 10.07 -13.73 -5.20
C PHE A 123 11.45 -13.19 -4.82
N GLY A 124 11.80 -13.29 -3.54
CA GLY A 124 13.10 -12.83 -3.03
C GLY A 124 13.14 -11.36 -2.68
N ASN A 125 12.00 -10.69 -2.57
CA ASN A 125 11.97 -9.32 -2.08
C ASN A 125 12.18 -9.32 -0.56
N HIS A 126 13.41 -9.04 -0.14
CA HIS A 126 13.79 -9.01 1.27
C HIS A 126 12.99 -7.99 2.06
N GLN A 127 12.55 -6.90 1.43
CA GLN A 127 11.74 -5.86 2.06
C GLN A 127 10.39 -6.41 2.52
N LEU A 128 9.73 -7.20 1.68
CA LEU A 128 8.45 -7.81 2.05
C LEU A 128 8.59 -8.81 3.20
N ILE A 129 9.68 -9.58 3.22
CA ILE A 129 9.96 -10.51 4.31
C ILE A 129 10.17 -9.76 5.62
N ILE A 130 10.96 -8.70 5.58
CA ILE A 130 11.23 -7.85 6.75
C ILE A 130 9.92 -7.25 7.27
N TYR A 131 9.08 -6.73 6.38
CA TYR A 131 7.80 -6.16 6.74
C TYR A 131 6.83 -7.20 7.31
N ALA A 132 6.81 -8.41 6.75
CA ALA A 132 5.97 -9.49 7.26
C ALA A 132 6.37 -9.88 8.68
N LEU A 133 7.66 -10.02 8.95
CA LEU A 133 8.17 -10.33 10.29
C LEU A 133 7.86 -9.20 11.29
N ALA A 134 8.08 -7.96 10.88
CA ALA A 134 7.80 -6.79 11.72
C ALA A 134 6.30 -6.64 11.98
N ALA A 135 5.47 -6.89 10.98
CA ALA A 135 4.01 -6.85 11.11
C ALA A 135 3.50 -7.93 12.06
N LEU A 136 4.05 -9.14 11.97
CA LEU A 136 3.69 -10.24 12.87
C LEU A 136 4.02 -9.89 14.32
N LYS A 137 5.20 -9.35 14.54
CA LYS A 137 5.62 -8.90 15.86
C LYS A 137 4.68 -7.81 16.39
N ALA A 138 4.41 -6.79 15.56
CA ALA A 138 3.53 -5.68 15.94
C ALA A 138 2.11 -6.15 16.23
N TYR A 139 1.59 -7.09 15.44
CA TYR A 139 0.27 -7.68 15.66
C TYR A 139 0.20 -8.39 16.99
N ASN A 140 1.20 -9.24 17.28
CA ASN A 140 1.25 -10.00 18.54
C ASN A 140 1.40 -9.10 19.77
N GLU A 141 2.00 -7.93 19.60
CA GLU A 141 2.17 -6.93 20.68
C GLU A 141 1.00 -5.94 20.77
N GLY A 142 -0.01 -6.08 19.88
CA GLY A 142 -1.16 -5.18 19.86
C GLY A 142 -0.84 -3.77 19.38
N LYS A 143 0.20 -3.59 18.57
CA LYS A 143 0.68 -2.28 18.10
C LYS A 143 0.12 -1.84 16.75
N LEU A 144 -0.56 -2.72 16.01
CA LEU A 144 -1.23 -2.31 14.79
C LEU A 144 -2.51 -1.55 15.13
N VAL A 145 -2.76 -0.46 14.43
CA VAL A 145 -3.89 0.44 14.73
C VAL A 145 -4.80 0.61 13.52
N GLY A 146 -6.08 0.83 13.79
CA GLY A 146 -7.05 1.17 12.76
C GLY A 146 -7.52 -0.03 11.95
N ALA A 147 -7.78 -1.15 12.59
CA ALA A 147 -8.31 -2.33 11.91
C ALA A 147 -9.65 -2.01 11.22
N ILE A 148 -9.74 -2.35 9.93
CA ILE A 148 -10.98 -2.28 9.17
C ILE A 148 -11.52 -3.69 9.06
N HIS A 149 -12.76 -3.86 9.49
CA HIS A 149 -13.48 -5.13 9.36
C HIS A 149 -14.52 -5.01 8.27
N ILE A 150 -14.74 -6.09 7.54
CA ILE A 150 -15.92 -6.15 6.67
C ILE A 150 -17.10 -6.47 7.57
N ASP A 151 -18.03 -5.54 7.63
CA ASP A 151 -19.29 -5.76 8.33
C ASP A 151 -20.17 -6.66 7.44
N ASN A 152 -20.50 -7.84 7.97
CA ASN A 152 -21.34 -8.80 7.26
C ASN A 152 -22.72 -8.22 6.89
N THR A 153 -23.19 -7.21 7.62
CA THR A 153 -24.44 -6.54 7.27
C THR A 153 -24.33 -5.70 6.00
N ALA A 154 -23.12 -5.23 5.66
CA ALA A 154 -22.87 -4.50 4.43
C ALA A 154 -22.71 -5.45 3.22
N ALA A 155 -22.31 -6.70 3.44
CA ALA A 155 -22.18 -7.70 2.38
C ALA A 155 -23.53 -8.07 1.77
N ASP A 156 -24.62 -7.94 2.52
CA ASP A 156 -25.97 -8.19 2.03
C ASP A 156 -26.49 -7.11 1.06
N LEU A 157 -25.74 -6.02 0.90
CA LEU A 157 -26.09 -4.92 0.01
C LEU A 157 -25.44 -5.01 -1.38
N PHE A 158 -24.64 -6.02 -1.62
CA PHE A 158 -23.98 -6.24 -2.91
C PHE A 158 -24.63 -7.40 -3.65
#